data_dadb3b552e4867c21dc1473384bbeb0a
#
_entry.id   dadb3b552e4867c21dc1473384bbeb0a
#
_cell.length_a   1.000
_cell.length_b   1.000
_cell.length_c   1.000
_cell.angle_alpha   90.00
_cell.angle_beta   90.00
_cell.angle_gamma   90.00
#
_symmetry.space_group_name_H-M   'P 1'
#
loop_
_entity.id
_entity.type
_entity.pdbx_description
1 polymer ?
#
loop_
_entity_poly.entity_id
_entity_poly.type
_entity_poly.pdbx_seq_one_letter_code
_entity_poly.pdbx_strand_id
1 'polypeptide(L)'
;MEESARQAVPSDLAVLCSLAVAARHELQDKKGGDVADRLDPHRDDPSARMAAALEDPGTVVLAGALDEAVGGYGLMVVGTAPDGTGHAVVEEVYVDPPARSVGVGEALLDGLLAVAQERGARAIQSVALPGDRATKNFFETHGMGARSIMVHRWLDDR
;
A
#
# COMPACT_ATOMS: atom_id res chain seq x y z
N MET A 1 7.77 19.53 12.91
CA MET A 1 6.73 18.50 12.65
C MET A 1 7.41 17.16 12.49
N GLU A 2 6.94 16.19 13.22
CA GLU A 2 7.56 14.86 13.27
C GLU A 2 6.71 13.85 12.50
N GLU A 3 7.31 13.20 11.52
CA GLU A 3 6.71 12.09 10.79
C GLU A 3 6.88 10.79 11.56
N SER A 4 5.89 9.90 11.47
CA SER A 4 5.91 8.60 12.14
C SER A 4 5.04 7.58 11.43
N ALA A 5 5.30 6.31 11.70
CA ALA A 5 4.44 5.21 11.34
C ALA A 5 4.29 4.29 12.55
N ARG A 6 3.07 3.86 12.81
CA ARG A 6 2.75 2.95 13.92
C ARG A 6 1.70 1.94 13.48
N GLN A 7 1.59 0.86 14.21
CA GLN A 7 0.53 -0.10 13.97
C GLN A 7 -0.83 0.59 14.15
N ALA A 8 -1.73 0.40 13.19
CA ALA A 8 -3.07 0.94 13.26
C ALA A 8 -3.88 0.23 14.36
N VAL A 9 -4.76 0.99 15.00
CA VAL A 9 -5.68 0.49 16.03
C VAL A 9 -7.12 0.69 15.59
N PRO A 10 -8.11 0.01 16.21
CA PRO A 10 -9.50 0.10 15.78
C PRO A 10 -10.06 1.52 15.70
N SER A 11 -9.59 2.43 16.56
CA SER A 11 -10.01 3.83 16.52
C SER A 11 -9.51 4.61 15.29
N ASP A 12 -8.57 4.06 14.52
CA ASP A 12 -8.09 4.65 13.28
C ASP A 12 -9.00 4.32 12.09
N LEU A 13 -9.96 3.40 12.23
CA LEU A 13 -10.71 2.85 11.10
C LEU A 13 -11.37 3.93 10.23
N ALA A 14 -12.00 4.93 10.84
CA ALA A 14 -12.71 5.97 10.09
C ALA A 14 -11.77 6.75 9.17
N VAL A 15 -10.62 7.19 9.68
CA VAL A 15 -9.65 7.95 8.88
C VAL A 15 -8.99 7.05 7.83
N LEU A 16 -8.69 5.80 8.17
CA LEU A 16 -8.11 4.84 7.22
C LEU A 16 -9.06 4.53 6.07
N CYS A 17 -10.35 4.37 6.33
CA CYS A 17 -11.35 4.17 5.28
C CYS A 17 -11.43 5.37 4.34
N SER A 18 -11.42 6.57 4.90
CA SER A 18 -11.42 7.81 4.10
C SER A 18 -10.19 7.90 3.20
N LEU A 19 -9.02 7.58 3.74
CA LEU A 19 -7.76 7.56 2.97
C LEU A 19 -7.78 6.48 1.89
N ALA A 20 -8.34 5.29 2.17
CA ALA A 20 -8.43 4.20 1.19
C ALA A 20 -9.32 4.58 -0.01
N VAL A 21 -10.42 5.27 0.24
CA VAL A 21 -11.29 5.79 -0.82
C VAL A 21 -10.55 6.83 -1.67
N ALA A 22 -9.84 7.77 -1.02
CA ALA A 22 -9.06 8.78 -1.72
C ALA A 22 -7.93 8.16 -2.56
N ALA A 23 -7.25 7.14 -2.04
CA ALA A 23 -6.21 6.42 -2.76
C ALA A 23 -6.73 5.78 -4.04
N ARG A 24 -7.89 5.16 -3.97
CA ARG A 24 -8.53 4.54 -5.14
C ARG A 24 -8.88 5.56 -6.21
N HIS A 25 -9.48 6.67 -5.82
CA HIS A 25 -9.82 7.74 -6.75
C HIS A 25 -8.58 8.29 -7.46
N GLU A 26 -7.50 8.50 -6.74
CA GLU A 26 -6.26 9.01 -7.33
C GLU A 26 -5.66 8.06 -8.37
N LEU A 27 -5.73 6.75 -8.14
CA LEU A 27 -5.17 5.76 -9.06
C LEU A 27 -6.00 5.58 -10.33
N GLN A 28 -7.31 5.83 -10.30
CA GLN A 28 -8.19 5.63 -11.45
C GLN A 28 -7.80 6.48 -12.66
N ASP A 29 -7.23 7.66 -12.46
CA ASP A 29 -6.84 8.58 -13.51
C ASP A 29 -5.42 8.32 -14.06
N LYS A 30 -4.69 7.39 -13.46
CA LYS A 30 -3.33 7.05 -13.88
C LYS A 30 -3.34 5.98 -14.96
N LYS A 31 -2.32 5.98 -15.83
CA LYS A 31 -2.15 4.94 -16.84
C LYS A 31 -2.06 3.56 -16.16
N GLY A 32 -2.94 2.65 -16.53
CA GLY A 32 -3.06 1.34 -15.92
C GLY A 32 -4.02 1.30 -14.73
N GLY A 33 -4.53 2.44 -14.28
CA GLY A 33 -5.45 2.53 -13.15
C GLY A 33 -6.79 1.86 -13.40
N ASP A 34 -7.31 1.94 -14.62
CA ASP A 34 -8.53 1.27 -15.04
C ASP A 34 -8.39 -0.26 -14.95
N VAL A 35 -7.25 -0.79 -15.36
CA VAL A 35 -6.95 -2.23 -15.28
C VAL A 35 -6.78 -2.65 -13.82
N ALA A 36 -6.05 -1.90 -13.03
CA ALA A 36 -5.85 -2.19 -11.61
C ALA A 36 -7.19 -2.17 -10.87
N ASP A 37 -8.05 -1.19 -11.12
CA ASP A 37 -9.38 -1.11 -10.52
C ASP A 37 -10.24 -2.32 -10.91
N ARG A 38 -10.24 -2.68 -12.17
CA ARG A 38 -11.01 -3.83 -12.67
C ARG A 38 -10.63 -5.14 -12.01
N LEU A 39 -9.33 -5.32 -11.75
CA LEU A 39 -8.78 -6.55 -11.17
C LEU A 39 -8.76 -6.56 -9.64
N ASP A 40 -9.09 -5.45 -9.01
CA ASP A 40 -9.10 -5.36 -7.55
C ASP A 40 -10.33 -6.07 -6.98
N PRO A 41 -10.14 -7.15 -6.20
CA PRO A 41 -11.26 -7.87 -5.60
C PRO A 41 -12.03 -7.05 -4.56
N HIS A 42 -11.48 -5.93 -4.11
CA HIS A 42 -12.07 -5.05 -3.09
C HIS A 42 -12.57 -3.73 -3.64
N ARG A 43 -12.71 -3.63 -4.96
CA ARG A 43 -13.05 -2.36 -5.63
C ARG A 43 -14.38 -1.75 -5.18
N ASP A 44 -15.33 -2.60 -4.82
CA ASP A 44 -16.68 -2.13 -4.49
C ASP A 44 -16.83 -1.69 -3.04
N ASP A 45 -15.94 -2.13 -2.15
CA ASP A 45 -16.01 -1.78 -0.73
C ASP A 45 -14.61 -1.71 -0.08
N PRO A 46 -13.86 -0.63 -0.32
CA PRO A 46 -12.56 -0.44 0.30
C PRO A 46 -12.63 -0.28 1.83
N SER A 47 -13.76 0.18 2.36
CA SER A 47 -13.94 0.30 3.81
C SER A 47 -14.07 -1.06 4.48
N ALA A 48 -14.82 -1.99 3.89
CA ALA A 48 -14.89 -3.37 4.39
C ALA A 48 -13.52 -4.06 4.31
N ARG A 49 -12.76 -3.82 3.24
CA ARG A 49 -11.39 -4.32 3.11
C ARG A 49 -10.51 -3.83 4.25
N MET A 50 -10.57 -2.55 4.58
CA MET A 50 -9.77 -1.97 5.67
C MET A 50 -10.16 -2.53 7.02
N ALA A 51 -11.46 -2.66 7.29
CA ALA A 51 -11.95 -3.24 8.54
C ALA A 51 -11.48 -4.69 8.71
N ALA A 52 -11.57 -5.50 7.66
CA ALA A 52 -11.10 -6.89 7.67
C ALA A 52 -9.58 -6.96 7.87
N ALA A 53 -8.82 -6.06 7.25
CA ALA A 53 -7.38 -6.02 7.38
C ALA A 53 -6.92 -5.77 8.82
N LEU A 54 -7.61 -4.91 9.56
CA LEU A 54 -7.27 -4.63 10.95
C LEU A 54 -7.47 -5.84 11.88
N GLU A 55 -8.33 -6.78 11.50
CA GLU A 55 -8.63 -7.98 12.30
C GLU A 55 -7.83 -9.21 11.86
N ASP A 56 -7.23 -9.18 10.67
CA ASP A 56 -6.50 -10.32 10.11
C ASP A 56 -5.07 -10.36 10.62
N PRO A 57 -4.66 -11.42 11.35
CA PRO A 57 -3.30 -11.53 11.86
C PRO A 57 -2.23 -11.65 10.76
N GLY A 58 -2.60 -12.07 9.54
CA GLY A 58 -1.69 -12.13 8.38
C GLY A 58 -1.51 -10.80 7.67
N THR A 59 -2.27 -9.79 8.05
CA THR A 59 -2.25 -8.47 7.42
C THR A 59 -1.70 -7.44 8.40
N VAL A 60 -0.81 -6.59 7.90
CA VAL A 60 -0.20 -5.49 8.64
C VAL A 60 -0.79 -4.19 8.12
N VAL A 61 -1.34 -3.37 9.00
CA VAL A 61 -1.81 -2.03 8.68
C VAL A 61 -1.04 -1.03 9.55
N LEU A 62 -0.30 -0.14 8.90
CA LEU A 62 0.39 0.96 9.57
C LEU A 62 -0.32 2.27 9.28
N ALA A 63 -0.48 3.08 10.32
CA ALA A 63 -0.93 4.46 10.18
C ALA A 63 0.29 5.38 10.11
N GLY A 64 0.35 6.19 9.08
CA GLY A 64 1.37 7.23 8.94
C GLY A 64 0.84 8.56 9.43
N ALA A 65 1.64 9.27 10.22
CA ALA A 65 1.20 10.52 10.83
C ALA A 65 2.27 11.60 10.73
N LEU A 66 1.80 12.82 10.69
CA LEU A 66 2.61 14.01 10.89
C LEU A 66 2.20 14.59 12.24
N ASP A 67 3.14 14.63 13.18
CA ASP A 67 2.84 14.77 14.60
C ASP A 67 1.86 13.64 15.02
N GLU A 68 0.65 13.96 15.45
CA GLU A 68 -0.35 12.93 15.80
C GLU A 68 -1.48 12.80 14.76
N ALA A 69 -1.43 13.60 13.69
CA ALA A 69 -2.46 13.60 12.66
C ALA A 69 -2.19 12.53 11.62
N VAL A 70 -3.06 11.52 11.55
CA VAL A 70 -2.97 10.46 10.55
C VAL A 70 -3.27 11.02 9.16
N GLY A 71 -2.30 10.90 8.25
CA GLY A 71 -2.40 11.38 6.88
C GLY A 71 -1.93 10.37 5.84
N GLY A 72 -1.73 9.11 6.24
CA GLY A 72 -1.34 8.05 5.32
C GLY A 72 -1.48 6.68 5.95
N TYR A 73 -1.33 5.64 5.13
CA TYR A 73 -1.34 4.26 5.60
C TYR A 73 -0.51 3.36 4.69
N GLY A 74 -0.10 2.23 5.24
CA GLY A 74 0.46 1.11 4.50
C GLY A 74 -0.27 -0.17 4.84
N LEU A 75 -0.54 -0.99 3.85
CA LEU A 75 -1.22 -2.27 4.00
C LEU A 75 -0.39 -3.36 3.35
N MET A 76 -0.03 -4.40 4.13
CA MET A 76 0.86 -5.45 3.71
C MET A 76 0.33 -6.80 4.18
N VAL A 77 0.41 -7.79 3.30
CA VAL A 77 0.08 -9.18 3.65
C VAL A 77 1.39 -9.96 3.79
N VAL A 78 1.54 -10.67 4.90
CA VAL A 78 2.72 -11.50 5.18
C VAL A 78 2.29 -12.97 5.20
N GLY A 79 2.98 -13.78 4.43
CA GLY A 79 2.66 -15.20 4.30
C GLY A 79 3.87 -15.98 3.83
N THR A 80 3.60 -17.08 3.14
CA THR A 80 4.63 -17.99 2.64
C THR A 80 4.45 -18.18 1.14
N ALA A 81 5.55 -18.05 0.40
CA ALA A 81 5.57 -18.32 -1.03
C ALA A 81 5.49 -19.85 -1.29
N PRO A 82 5.14 -20.27 -2.52
CA PRO A 82 5.07 -21.70 -2.84
C PRO A 82 6.35 -22.49 -2.60
N ASP A 83 7.52 -21.84 -2.62
CA ASP A 83 8.79 -22.46 -2.31
C ASP A 83 9.08 -22.60 -0.81
N GLY A 84 8.14 -22.19 0.06
CA GLY A 84 8.27 -22.26 1.49
C GLY A 84 8.95 -21.07 2.16
N THR A 85 9.42 -20.07 1.38
CA THR A 85 10.04 -18.87 1.96
C THR A 85 9.00 -17.88 2.46
N GLY A 86 9.32 -17.19 3.56
CA GLY A 86 8.52 -16.08 4.05
C GLY A 86 8.46 -14.96 3.00
N HIS A 87 7.27 -14.43 2.77
CA HIS A 87 7.00 -13.49 1.69
C HIS A 87 6.03 -12.42 2.12
N ALA A 88 6.32 -11.17 1.80
CA ALA A 88 5.46 -10.03 2.09
C ALA A 88 5.04 -9.32 0.81
N VAL A 89 3.79 -8.91 0.73
CA VAL A 89 3.25 -8.11 -0.37
C VAL A 89 2.68 -6.83 0.19
N VAL A 90 3.29 -5.72 -0.17
CA VAL A 90 2.72 -4.40 0.11
C VAL A 90 1.63 -4.14 -0.92
N GLU A 91 0.39 -4.18 -0.48
CA GLU A 91 -0.75 -4.00 -1.37
C GLU A 91 -1.07 -2.53 -1.59
N GLU A 92 -0.88 -1.69 -0.56
CA GLU A 92 -1.19 -0.27 -0.64
C GLU A 92 -0.22 0.54 0.23
N VAL A 93 0.25 1.66 -0.31
CA VAL A 93 0.87 2.74 0.44
C VAL A 93 0.28 4.04 -0.10
N TYR A 94 -0.31 4.82 0.77
CA TYR A 94 -0.92 6.08 0.38
C TYR A 94 -0.63 7.16 1.42
N VAL A 95 -0.30 8.34 0.94
CA VAL A 95 -0.14 9.55 1.77
C VAL A 95 -1.03 10.64 1.17
N ASP A 96 -1.88 11.20 2.00
CA ASP A 96 -2.77 12.29 1.61
C ASP A 96 -1.95 13.50 1.13
N PRO A 97 -2.37 14.19 0.04
CA PRO A 97 -1.56 15.27 -0.53
C PRO A 97 -0.99 16.29 0.47
N PRO A 98 -1.75 16.78 1.48
CA PRO A 98 -1.17 17.73 2.45
C PRO A 98 -0.04 17.16 3.31
N ALA A 99 0.05 15.82 3.44
CA ALA A 99 1.07 15.15 4.25
C ALA A 99 2.24 14.61 3.41
N ARG A 100 2.27 14.90 2.11
CA ARG A 100 3.35 14.45 1.21
C ARG A 100 4.60 15.32 1.36
N SER A 101 5.75 14.73 0.98
CA SER A 101 7.06 15.40 0.94
C SER A 101 7.61 15.83 2.31
N VAL A 102 7.09 15.24 3.38
CA VAL A 102 7.54 15.50 4.76
C VAL A 102 7.95 14.22 5.49
N GLY A 103 8.20 13.12 4.75
CA GLY A 103 8.75 11.89 5.31
C GLY A 103 7.75 10.84 5.78
N VAL A 104 6.43 11.08 5.67
CA VAL A 104 5.41 10.12 6.12
C VAL A 104 5.48 8.83 5.29
N GLY A 105 5.65 8.94 3.97
CA GLY A 105 5.78 7.78 3.07
C GLY A 105 7.00 6.93 3.41
N GLU A 106 8.14 7.56 3.64
CA GLU A 106 9.36 6.87 4.04
C GLU A 106 9.19 6.16 5.38
N ALA A 107 8.57 6.81 6.37
CA ALA A 107 8.30 6.21 7.66
C ALA A 107 7.39 4.98 7.53
N LEU A 108 6.37 5.05 6.66
CA LEU A 108 5.48 3.93 6.38
C LEU A 108 6.25 2.75 5.76
N LEU A 109 7.02 2.99 4.71
CA LEU A 109 7.73 1.90 4.04
C LEU A 109 8.82 1.31 4.92
N ASP A 110 9.59 2.14 5.63
CA ASP A 110 10.57 1.65 6.61
C ASP A 110 9.91 0.78 7.68
N GLY A 111 8.74 1.21 8.16
CA GLY A 111 7.97 0.43 9.14
C GLY A 111 7.48 -0.91 8.59
N LEU A 112 6.98 -0.93 7.35
CA LEU A 112 6.55 -2.16 6.70
C LEU A 112 7.71 -3.12 6.48
N LEU A 113 8.86 -2.61 6.03
CA LEU A 113 10.08 -3.43 5.87
C LEU A 113 10.52 -4.04 7.20
N ALA A 114 10.51 -3.26 8.28
CA ALA A 114 10.87 -3.75 9.61
C ALA A 114 9.92 -4.85 10.09
N VAL A 115 8.61 -4.66 9.96
CA VAL A 115 7.62 -5.67 10.36
C VAL A 115 7.74 -6.93 9.51
N ALA A 116 7.96 -6.80 8.20
CA ALA A 116 8.16 -7.95 7.32
C ALA A 116 9.35 -8.80 7.78
N GLN A 117 10.48 -8.16 8.10
CA GLN A 117 11.66 -8.85 8.61
C GLN A 117 11.40 -9.53 9.96
N GLU A 118 10.72 -8.85 10.87
CA GLU A 118 10.36 -9.42 12.18
C GLU A 118 9.48 -10.65 12.05
N ARG A 119 8.62 -10.70 11.04
CA ARG A 119 7.73 -11.83 10.77
C ARG A 119 8.37 -12.91 9.91
N GLY A 120 9.67 -12.80 9.60
CA GLY A 120 10.42 -13.82 8.88
C GLY A 120 10.32 -13.77 7.37
N ALA A 121 9.80 -12.70 6.82
CA ALA A 121 9.79 -12.52 5.36
C ALA A 121 11.23 -12.35 4.83
N ARG A 122 11.56 -13.08 3.78
CA ARG A 122 12.85 -12.98 3.11
C ARG A 122 12.77 -12.14 1.84
N ALA A 123 11.57 -11.90 1.36
CA ALA A 123 11.31 -11.07 0.20
C ALA A 123 10.07 -10.22 0.44
N ILE A 124 10.05 -9.05 -0.18
CA ILE A 124 8.94 -8.12 -0.16
C ILE A 124 8.73 -7.61 -1.58
N GLN A 125 7.48 -7.46 -1.98
CA GLN A 125 7.13 -6.94 -3.30
C GLN A 125 5.94 -5.99 -3.22
N SER A 126 5.80 -5.18 -4.26
CA SER A 126 4.65 -4.33 -4.47
C SER A 126 4.45 -4.08 -5.96
N VAL A 127 3.41 -3.35 -6.31
CA VAL A 127 3.10 -2.98 -7.69
C VAL A 127 3.01 -1.48 -7.80
N ALA A 128 3.63 -0.93 -8.84
CA ALA A 128 3.47 0.47 -9.22
C ALA A 128 2.90 0.53 -10.64
N LEU A 129 1.96 1.43 -10.89
CA LEU A 129 1.38 1.61 -12.22
C LEU A 129 2.35 2.36 -13.13
N PRO A 130 2.30 2.12 -14.46
CA PRO A 130 3.15 2.85 -15.41
C PRO A 130 2.99 4.37 -15.34
N GLY A 131 1.79 4.85 -15.02
CA GLY A 131 1.50 6.28 -14.86
C GLY A 131 1.88 6.85 -13.51
N ASP A 132 2.44 6.04 -12.62
CA ASP A 132 2.80 6.44 -11.24
C ASP A 132 4.31 6.32 -11.01
N ARG A 133 5.06 7.16 -11.71
CA ARG A 133 6.53 7.18 -11.61
C ARG A 133 7.01 7.54 -10.21
N ALA A 134 6.27 8.40 -9.51
CA ALA A 134 6.65 8.79 -8.15
C ALA A 134 6.65 7.59 -7.22
N THR A 135 5.64 6.72 -7.29
CA THR A 135 5.57 5.49 -6.50
C THR A 135 6.67 4.52 -6.90
N LYS A 136 6.94 4.35 -8.20
CA LYS A 136 8.03 3.50 -8.68
C LYS A 136 9.38 3.96 -8.14
N ASN A 137 9.68 5.26 -8.26
CA ASN A 137 10.92 5.82 -7.76
C ASN A 137 11.03 5.70 -6.24
N PHE A 138 9.93 5.87 -5.53
CA PHE A 138 9.85 5.70 -4.09
C PHE A 138 10.25 4.27 -3.66
N PHE A 139 9.72 3.25 -4.32
CA PHE A 139 10.13 1.87 -4.06
C PHE A 139 11.60 1.63 -4.41
N GLU A 140 12.07 2.14 -5.54
CA GLU A 140 13.47 1.98 -5.96
C GLU A 140 14.46 2.59 -4.96
N THR A 141 14.13 3.74 -4.37
CA THR A 141 14.98 4.35 -3.33
C THR A 141 15.08 3.52 -2.06
N HIS A 142 14.16 2.58 -1.87
CA HIS A 142 14.16 1.62 -0.75
C HIS A 142 14.67 0.23 -1.17
N GLY A 143 15.35 0.13 -2.31
CA GLY A 143 15.96 -1.11 -2.76
C GLY A 143 15.03 -2.08 -3.47
N MET A 144 13.81 -1.66 -3.82
CA MET A 144 12.81 -2.51 -4.47
C MET A 144 12.85 -2.27 -5.98
N GLY A 145 13.58 -3.12 -6.69
CA GLY A 145 13.72 -3.02 -8.15
C GLY A 145 12.61 -3.72 -8.92
N ALA A 146 12.29 -3.21 -10.12
CA ALA A 146 11.28 -3.81 -11.00
C ALA A 146 11.70 -5.22 -11.44
N ARG A 147 10.78 -6.19 -11.35
CA ARG A 147 11.02 -7.60 -11.68
C ARG A 147 10.01 -8.19 -12.64
N SER A 148 8.85 -7.55 -12.80
CA SER A 148 7.85 -8.00 -13.77
C SER A 148 7.09 -6.80 -14.34
N ILE A 149 6.54 -6.98 -15.54
CA ILE A 149 5.72 -5.97 -16.20
C ILE A 149 4.46 -6.69 -16.68
N MET A 150 3.28 -6.18 -16.27
CA MET A 150 2.01 -6.65 -16.79
C MET A 150 1.77 -6.03 -18.17
N VAL A 151 1.43 -6.85 -19.15
CA VAL A 151 0.98 -6.38 -20.46
C VAL A 151 -0.50 -6.67 -20.62
N HIS A 152 -1.25 -5.71 -21.17
CA HIS A 152 -2.70 -5.77 -21.21
C HIS A 152 -3.23 -5.17 -22.51
N ARG A 153 -4.30 -5.77 -23.03
CA ARG A 153 -5.04 -5.27 -24.19
C ARG A 153 -6.52 -5.52 -24.00
N TRP A 154 -7.34 -4.52 -24.20
CA TRP A 154 -8.78 -4.72 -24.35
C TRP A 154 -9.05 -5.40 -25.69
N LEU A 155 -9.97 -6.38 -25.71
CA LEU A 155 -10.34 -7.11 -26.93
C LEU A 155 -11.60 -6.55 -27.60
N ASP A 156 -12.20 -5.52 -27.00
CA ASP A 156 -13.32 -4.78 -27.53
C ASP A 156 -12.95 -3.29 -27.68
N ASP A 157 -13.86 -2.51 -28.25
CA ASP A 157 -13.66 -1.07 -28.45
C ASP A 157 -13.98 -0.31 -27.16
N ARG A 158 -12.94 -0.05 -26.33
CA ARG A 158 -13.06 0.72 -25.10
C ARG A 158 -12.17 1.96 -25.11
#